data_641378604fb53148332ac45151588fe0
#
_entry.id   641378604fb53148332ac45151588fe0
#
_cell.length_a   1.000
_cell.length_b   1.000
_cell.length_c   1.000
_cell.angle_alpha   90.00
_cell.angle_beta   90.00
_cell.angle_gamma   90.00
#
_symmetry.space_group_name_H-M   'P 1'
#
loop_
_entity.id
_entity.type
_entity.pdbx_description
1 polymer ?
#
loop_
_entity_poly.entity_id
_entity_poly.type
_entity_poly.pdbx_seq_one_letter_code
_entity_poly.pdbx_strand_id
1 'polypeptide(L)' 'MEDLIKIIKWRDEIKEVEYTISRLILAEQMAVDEENYEKAQLMLMERGRLIRRKKYLTTKITNEKQ' A
#
# COMPACT_ATOMS: atom_id res chain seq x y z
N MET A 1 -25.65 5.57 -6.14
CA MET A 1 -25.48 4.25 -5.51
C MET A 1 -24.23 3.53 -5.96
N GLU A 2 -24.00 3.41 -7.28
CA GLU A 2 -22.78 2.78 -7.79
C GLU A 2 -21.52 3.48 -7.32
N ASP A 3 -21.55 4.82 -7.27
CA ASP A 3 -20.40 5.60 -6.85
C ASP A 3 -20.03 5.33 -5.41
N LEU A 4 -21.03 5.15 -4.56
CA LEU A 4 -20.79 4.83 -3.15
C LEU A 4 -20.15 3.45 -2.99
N ILE A 5 -20.62 2.47 -3.77
CA ILE A 5 -20.06 1.12 -3.75
C ILE A 5 -18.59 1.14 -4.17
N LYS A 6 -18.27 1.92 -5.22
CA LYS A 6 -16.89 2.07 -5.67
C LYS A 6 -16.00 2.68 -4.58
N ILE A 7 -16.48 3.72 -3.93
CA ILE A 7 -15.74 4.39 -2.86
C ILE A 7 -15.46 3.41 -1.72
N ILE A 8 -16.45 2.60 -1.34
CA ILE A 8 -16.28 1.61 -0.28
C ILE A 8 -15.23 0.58 -0.66
N LYS A 9 -15.27 0.09 -1.90
CA LYS A 9 -14.27 -0.88 -2.39
C LYS A 9 -12.87 -0.30 -2.39
N TRP A 10 -12.72 0.95 -2.83
CA TRP A 10 -11.42 1.60 -2.86
C TRP A 10 -10.88 1.85 -1.45
N ARG A 11 -11.75 2.22 -0.52
CA ARG A 11 -11.36 2.39 0.89
C ARG A 11 -10.90 1.08 1.50
N ASP A 12 -11.60 0.00 1.19
CA ASP A 12 -11.22 -1.33 1.69
C ASP A 12 -9.87 -1.76 1.12
N GLU A 13 -9.65 -1.51 -0.16
CA GLU A 13 -8.36 -1.80 -0.79
C GLU A 13 -7.24 -0.96 -0.16
N ILE A 14 -7.50 0.32 0.12
CA ILE A 14 -6.52 1.18 0.78
C ILE A 14 -6.13 0.61 2.15
N LYS A 15 -7.11 0.13 2.93
CA LYS A 15 -6.83 -0.48 4.23
C LYS A 15 -5.94 -1.70 4.09
N GLU A 16 -6.20 -2.55 3.10
CA GLU A 16 -5.37 -3.72 2.85
C GLU A 16 -3.96 -3.33 2.44
N VAL A 17 -3.85 -2.31 1.58
CA VAL A 17 -2.55 -1.81 1.13
C VAL A 17 -1.78 -1.24 2.32
N GLU A 18 -2.42 -0.46 3.18
CA GLU A 18 -1.78 0.10 4.37
C GLU A 18 -1.27 -1.00 5.30
N TYR A 19 -2.08 -2.03 5.49
CA TYR A 19 -1.68 -3.17 6.32
C TYR A 19 -0.45 -3.86 5.73
N THR A 20 -0.46 -4.10 4.42
CA THR A 20 0.65 -4.74 3.73
C THR A 20 1.91 -3.89 3.80
N ILE A 21 1.78 -2.57 3.64
CA ILE A 21 2.91 -1.65 3.77
C ILE A 21 3.54 -1.77 5.15
N SER A 22 2.73 -1.81 6.21
CA SER A 22 3.22 -1.96 7.58
C SER A 22 4.00 -3.25 7.76
N ARG A 23 3.50 -4.34 7.19
CA ARG A 23 4.19 -5.64 7.27
C ARG A 23 5.50 -5.62 6.49
N LEU A 24 5.53 -4.95 5.34
CA LEU A 24 6.74 -4.85 4.54
C LEU A 24 7.82 -4.03 5.25
N ILE A 25 7.44 -2.99 5.98
CA ILE A 25 8.38 -2.21 6.78
C ILE A 25 9.05 -3.10 7.82
N LEU A 26 8.25 -3.92 8.52
CA LEU A 26 8.79 -4.84 9.51
C LEU A 26 9.69 -5.90 8.87
N ALA A 27 9.26 -6.44 7.73
CA ALA A 27 10.04 -7.47 7.02
C ALA A 27 11.36 -6.90 6.51
N GLU A 28 11.35 -5.66 6.02
CA GLU A 28 12.57 -4.98 5.58
C GLU A 28 13.55 -4.82 6.74
N GLN A 29 13.04 -4.39 7.90
CA GLN A 29 13.87 -4.19 9.08
C GLN A 29 14.48 -5.50 9.55
N MET A 30 13.70 -6.57 9.55
CA MET A 30 14.21 -7.90 9.91
C MET A 30 15.28 -8.37 8.92
N ALA A 31 15.08 -8.11 7.63
CA ALA A 31 16.05 -8.48 6.61
C ALA A 31 17.37 -7.72 6.79
N VAL A 32 17.30 -6.43 7.14
CA VAL A 32 18.49 -5.64 7.44
C VAL A 32 19.22 -6.18 8.65
N ASP A 33 18.46 -6.54 9.71
CA ASP A 33 19.05 -7.11 10.93
C ASP A 33 19.77 -8.43 10.65
N GLU A 34 19.27 -9.21 9.69
CA GLU A 34 19.86 -10.47 9.26
C GLU A 34 20.96 -10.28 8.21
N GLU A 35 21.23 -9.02 7.85
CA GLU A 35 22.19 -8.66 6.80
C GLU A 35 21.81 -9.20 5.42
N ASN A 36 20.51 -9.46 5.22
CA ASN A 36 20.01 -9.91 3.93
C ASN A 36 19.55 -8.70 3.13
N TYR A 37 20.52 -7.98 2.56
CA TYR A 37 20.24 -6.70 1.90
C TYR A 37 19.48 -6.84 0.58
N GLU A 38 19.61 -7.96 -0.12
CA GLU A 38 18.84 -8.20 -1.32
C GLU A 38 17.35 -8.30 -1.00
N LYS A 39 17.02 -9.03 0.05
CA LYS A 39 15.63 -9.16 0.50
C LYS A 39 15.09 -7.81 0.96
N ALA A 40 15.90 -7.05 1.71
CA ALA A 40 15.51 -5.72 2.17
C ALA A 40 15.20 -4.81 0.98
N GLN A 41 16.02 -4.88 -0.08
CA GLN A 41 15.82 -4.09 -1.29
C GLN A 41 14.50 -4.45 -1.97
N LEU A 42 14.18 -5.74 -2.06
CA LEU A 42 12.92 -6.18 -2.66
C LEU A 42 11.71 -5.69 -1.86
N MET A 43 11.81 -5.71 -0.53
CA MET A 43 10.74 -5.21 0.34
C MET A 43 10.54 -3.72 0.14
N LEU A 44 11.63 -2.97 0.00
CA LEU A 44 11.56 -1.53 -0.24
C LEU A 44 10.87 -1.22 -1.57
N MET A 45 11.21 -1.96 -2.63
CA MET A 45 10.61 -1.77 -3.95
C MET A 45 9.11 -2.08 -3.92
N GLU A 46 8.73 -3.16 -3.28
CA GLU A 46 7.32 -3.55 -3.15
C GLU A 46 6.53 -2.51 -2.36
N ARG A 47 7.13 -2.00 -1.28
CA ARG A 47 6.50 -0.95 -0.49
C ARG A 47 6.26 0.30 -1.33
N GLY A 48 7.24 0.69 -2.14
CA GLY A 48 7.11 1.85 -3.03
C GLY A 48 5.97 1.68 -4.02
N ARG A 49 5.82 0.48 -4.59
CA ARG A 49 4.74 0.17 -5.52
C ARG A 49 3.38 0.32 -4.84
N LEU A 50 3.26 -0.19 -3.61
CA LEU A 50 2.00 -0.12 -2.86
C LEU A 50 1.67 1.29 -2.43
N ILE A 51 2.67 2.11 -2.10
CA ILE A 51 2.45 3.51 -1.77
C ILE A 51 1.87 4.24 -2.98
N ARG A 52 2.37 3.96 -4.19
CA ARG A 52 1.83 4.55 -5.41
C ARG A 52 0.40 4.09 -5.66
N ARG A 53 0.10 2.82 -5.39
CA ARG A 53 -1.26 2.29 -5.51
C ARG A 53 -2.21 2.99 -4.56
N LYS A 54 -1.80 3.18 -3.31
CA LYS A 54 -2.59 3.88 -2.32
C LYS A 54 -2.89 5.32 -2.77
N LYS A 55 -1.90 6.01 -3.29
CA LYS A 55 -2.06 7.37 -3.78
C LYS A 55 -3.06 7.43 -4.93
N TYR A 56 -2.97 6.48 -5.85
CA TYR A 56 -3.90 6.38 -6.98
C TYR A 56 -5.34 6.20 -6.48
N LEU A 57 -5.54 5.28 -5.54
CA LEU A 57 -6.88 5.02 -4.99
C LEU A 57 -7.43 6.22 -4.24
N THR A 58 -6.59 6.92 -3.48
CA THR A 58 -6.99 8.12 -2.76
C THR A 58 -7.44 9.19 -3.74
N THR A 59 -6.73 9.36 -4.85
CA THR A 59 -7.10 10.31 -5.89
C THR A 59 -8.44 9.94 -6.52
N LYS A 60 -8.67 8.65 -6.77
CA LYS A 60 -9.94 8.17 -7.31
C LYS A 60 -11.11 8.52 -6.40
N ILE A 61 -10.96 8.29 -5.10
CA ILE A 61 -12.00 8.61 -4.11
C ILE A 61 -12.28 10.11 -4.10
N THR A 62 -11.23 10.91 -4.10
CA THR A 62 -11.37 12.37 -4.09
C THR A 62 -12.12 12.85 -5.32
N ASN A 63 -11.80 12.30 -6.49
CA ASN A 63 -12.44 12.68 -7.74
C ASN A 63 -13.94 12.30 -7.75
N GLU A 64 -14.30 11.17 -7.19
CA GLU A 64 -15.69 10.73 -7.13
C GLU A 64 -16.54 11.61 -6.20
N LYS A 65 -15.92 12.17 -5.17
CA LYS A 65 -16.62 13.04 -4.22
C LYS A 65 -16.89 14.43 -4.77
N GLN A 66 -16.20 14.82 -5.82
CA GLN A 66 -16.40 16.10 -6.49
C GLN A 66 -17.40 15.95 -7.61
#